data_476094a08122e67133dc89fb50d77204
#
_entry.id   476094a08122e67133dc89fb50d77204
#
_cell.length_a   1.000
_cell.length_b   1.000
_cell.length_c   1.000
_cell.angle_alpha   90.00
_cell.angle_beta   90.00
_cell.angle_gamma   90.00
#
_symmetry.space_group_name_H-M   'P 1'
#
loop_
_entity.id
_entity.type
_entity.pdbx_description
1 polymer ?
#
loop_
_entity_poly.entity_id
_entity_poly.type
_entity_poly.pdbx_seq_one_letter_code
_entity_poly.pdbx_strand_id
1 'polypeptide(L)'
;MKEIEKLYDLYSKDVYRFIYSLSFDEEIAKDIMQITFLECIKSIKNFKGNCSEKTWLLAIAKNQYYTYLKKHPKTQSIYESNLEQIEDFTQNDLEEYNEVLKAIHSLKEPQRQIMILRLINDFTFKEIGEILGKSENYCRVKFYRNGMPKLLRSSRNR
;
A
#
# COMPACT_ATOMS: atom_id res chain seq x y z
N MET A 1 9.92 -20.88 -10.81
CA MET A 1 8.44 -20.88 -11.01
C MET A 1 7.68 -21.22 -9.73
N LYS A 2 7.99 -22.32 -9.06
CA LYS A 2 7.35 -22.69 -7.78
C LYS A 2 7.53 -21.65 -6.68
N GLU A 3 8.67 -20.99 -6.62
CA GLU A 3 8.94 -19.92 -5.65
C GLU A 3 8.01 -18.72 -5.87
N ILE A 4 7.78 -18.33 -7.12
CA ILE A 4 6.90 -17.21 -7.46
C ILE A 4 5.45 -17.56 -7.18
N GLU A 5 5.00 -18.77 -7.47
CA GLU A 5 3.66 -19.23 -7.15
C GLU A 5 3.40 -19.17 -5.64
N LYS A 6 4.39 -19.61 -4.85
CA LYS A 6 4.32 -19.54 -3.39
C LYS A 6 4.21 -18.11 -2.90
N LEU A 7 5.03 -17.20 -3.45
CA LEU A 7 4.98 -15.78 -3.10
C LEU A 7 3.64 -15.16 -3.48
N TYR A 8 3.10 -15.53 -4.63
CA TYR A 8 1.79 -15.08 -5.07
C TYR A 8 0.70 -15.52 -4.10
N ASP A 9 0.68 -16.80 -3.75
CA ASP A 9 -0.31 -17.35 -2.82
C ASP A 9 -0.24 -16.69 -1.44
N LEU A 10 0.97 -16.39 -0.95
CA LEU A 10 1.18 -15.80 0.36
C LEU A 10 0.87 -14.29 0.41
N TYR A 11 1.26 -13.54 -0.64
CA TYR A 11 1.35 -12.09 -0.55
C TYR A 11 0.55 -11.31 -1.58
N SER A 12 -0.17 -11.96 -2.50
CA SER A 12 -0.93 -11.25 -3.53
C SER A 12 -1.99 -10.33 -2.93
N LYS A 13 -2.65 -10.76 -1.84
CA LYS A 13 -3.65 -9.94 -1.15
C LYS A 13 -3.03 -8.68 -0.53
N ASP A 14 -1.83 -8.79 0.04
CA ASP A 14 -1.13 -7.64 0.62
C ASP A 14 -0.76 -6.62 -0.46
N VAL A 15 -0.26 -7.09 -1.59
CA VAL A 15 0.06 -6.23 -2.73
C VAL A 15 -1.21 -5.54 -3.25
N TYR A 16 -2.28 -6.31 -3.45
CA TYR A 16 -3.57 -5.78 -3.90
C TYR A 16 -4.10 -4.71 -2.95
N ARG A 17 -4.14 -4.99 -1.64
CA ARG A 17 -4.63 -4.04 -0.63
C ARG A 17 -3.84 -2.75 -0.62
N PHE A 18 -2.52 -2.86 -0.74
CA PHE A 18 -1.64 -1.69 -0.78
C PHE A 18 -1.96 -0.80 -1.97
N ILE A 19 -1.98 -1.37 -3.16
CA ILE A 19 -2.25 -0.60 -4.39
C ILE A 19 -3.69 -0.10 -4.42
N TYR A 20 -4.64 -0.92 -3.99
CA TYR A 20 -6.05 -0.50 -3.90
C TYR A 20 -6.22 0.68 -2.94
N SER A 21 -5.55 0.64 -1.79
CA SER A 21 -5.62 1.73 -0.80
C SER A 21 -5.03 3.04 -1.36
N LEU A 22 -4.08 2.95 -2.29
CA LEU A 22 -3.50 4.13 -2.95
C LEU A 22 -4.35 4.65 -4.10
N SER A 23 -4.93 3.76 -4.89
CA SER A 23 -5.59 4.11 -6.17
C SER A 23 -7.10 4.22 -6.08
N PHE A 24 -7.74 3.50 -5.17
CA PHE A 24 -9.18 3.26 -5.12
C PHE A 24 -9.75 2.72 -6.43
N ASP A 25 -8.93 2.04 -7.21
CA ASP A 25 -9.30 1.48 -8.50
C ASP A 25 -8.92 0.01 -8.53
N GLU A 26 -9.93 -0.84 -8.64
CA GLU A 26 -9.78 -2.30 -8.66
C GLU A 26 -8.96 -2.77 -9.87
N GLU A 27 -9.18 -2.19 -11.03
CA GLU A 27 -8.46 -2.53 -12.27
C GLU A 27 -6.98 -2.17 -12.17
N ILE A 28 -6.68 -0.97 -11.67
CA ILE A 28 -5.29 -0.54 -11.45
C ILE A 28 -4.61 -1.46 -10.45
N ALA A 29 -5.29 -1.79 -9.35
CA ALA A 29 -4.73 -2.68 -8.32
C ALA A 29 -4.40 -4.05 -8.87
N LYS A 30 -5.29 -4.64 -9.69
CA LYS A 30 -5.06 -5.93 -10.35
C LYS A 30 -3.90 -5.86 -11.34
N ASP A 31 -3.85 -4.82 -12.17
CA ASP A 31 -2.81 -4.64 -13.18
C ASP A 31 -1.43 -4.46 -12.53
N ILE A 32 -1.34 -3.61 -11.51
CA ILE A 32 -0.06 -3.38 -10.80
C ILE A 32 0.37 -4.65 -10.05
N MET A 33 -0.57 -5.38 -9.48
CA MET A 33 -0.27 -6.66 -8.84
C MET A 33 0.36 -7.65 -9.84
N GLN A 34 -0.21 -7.79 -11.03
CA GLN A 34 0.32 -8.65 -12.08
C GLN A 34 1.72 -8.20 -12.51
N ILE A 35 1.89 -6.91 -12.75
CA ILE A 35 3.19 -6.34 -13.14
C ILE A 35 4.24 -6.59 -12.05
N THR A 36 3.84 -6.46 -10.78
CA THR A 36 4.71 -6.71 -9.64
C THR A 36 5.25 -8.14 -9.66
N PHE A 37 4.38 -9.12 -9.86
CA PHE A 37 4.80 -10.53 -9.88
C PHE A 37 5.60 -10.89 -11.13
N LEU A 38 5.33 -10.25 -12.27
CA LEU A 38 6.17 -10.37 -13.46
C LEU A 38 7.58 -9.83 -13.22
N GLU A 39 7.69 -8.69 -12.53
CA GLU A 39 8.98 -8.14 -12.15
C GLU A 39 9.71 -9.02 -11.14
N CYS A 40 8.98 -9.68 -10.23
CA CYS A 40 9.55 -10.66 -9.31
C CYS A 40 10.19 -11.83 -10.04
N ILE A 41 9.58 -12.34 -11.09
CA ILE A 41 10.15 -13.43 -11.90
C ILE A 41 11.52 -13.05 -12.44
N LYS A 42 11.67 -11.80 -12.89
CA LYS A 42 12.92 -11.28 -13.42
C LYS A 42 13.98 -11.05 -12.33
N SER A 43 13.55 -10.68 -11.13
CA SER A 43 14.42 -10.14 -10.08
C SER A 43 14.72 -11.14 -8.96
N ILE A 44 14.02 -12.27 -8.89
CA ILE A 44 14.12 -13.23 -7.76
C ILE A 44 15.55 -13.72 -7.54
N LYS A 45 16.31 -13.90 -8.62
CA LYS A 45 17.70 -14.34 -8.54
C LYS A 45 18.61 -13.33 -7.86
N ASN A 46 18.24 -12.07 -7.89
CA ASN A 46 19.00 -10.96 -7.31
C ASN A 46 18.58 -10.63 -5.87
N PHE A 47 17.52 -11.29 -5.37
CA PHE A 47 17.06 -11.09 -4.01
C PHE A 47 18.02 -11.74 -3.02
N LYS A 48 18.65 -10.92 -2.17
CA LYS A 48 19.72 -11.35 -1.26
C LYS A 48 19.24 -11.62 0.18
N GLY A 49 17.94 -11.52 0.45
CA GLY A 49 17.41 -11.75 1.79
C GLY A 49 17.70 -10.65 2.79
N ASN A 50 18.04 -9.42 2.36
CA ASN A 50 18.31 -8.29 3.23
C ASN A 50 17.06 -7.76 3.94
N CYS A 51 15.88 -8.15 3.48
CA CYS A 51 14.59 -7.83 4.07
C CYS A 51 13.66 -9.03 3.87
N SER A 52 12.45 -8.99 4.42
CA SER A 52 11.49 -10.05 4.19
C SER A 52 11.04 -10.06 2.73
N GLU A 53 10.59 -11.22 2.25
CA GLU A 53 10.02 -11.37 0.91
C GLU A 53 8.83 -10.42 0.71
N LYS A 54 7.97 -10.29 1.73
CA LYS A 54 6.82 -9.40 1.72
C LYS A 54 7.25 -7.94 1.53
N THR A 55 8.25 -7.48 2.29
CA THR A 55 8.81 -6.14 2.19
C THR A 55 9.37 -5.88 0.80
N TRP A 56 10.11 -6.85 0.25
CA TRP A 56 10.68 -6.77 -1.10
C TRP A 56 9.59 -6.63 -2.16
N LEU A 57 8.52 -7.44 -2.06
CA LEU A 57 7.38 -7.38 -2.98
C LEU A 57 6.68 -6.03 -2.92
N LEU A 58 6.44 -5.50 -1.74
CA LEU A 58 5.76 -4.20 -1.58
C LEU A 58 6.61 -3.05 -2.11
N ALA A 59 7.94 -3.15 -2.01
CA ALA A 59 8.85 -2.17 -2.62
C ALA A 59 8.72 -2.17 -4.14
N ILE A 60 8.68 -3.35 -4.76
CA ILE A 60 8.47 -3.49 -6.21
C ILE A 60 7.09 -2.92 -6.60
N ALA A 61 6.04 -3.28 -5.87
CA ALA A 61 4.68 -2.80 -6.12
C ALA A 61 4.60 -1.28 -6.05
N LYS A 62 5.22 -0.67 -5.04
CA LYS A 62 5.29 0.78 -4.90
C LYS A 62 5.93 1.42 -6.13
N ASN A 63 7.08 0.91 -6.55
CA ASN A 63 7.81 1.45 -7.70
C ASN A 63 6.99 1.32 -8.99
N GLN A 64 6.31 0.19 -9.18
CA GLN A 64 5.46 -0.03 -10.36
C GLN A 64 4.26 0.93 -10.36
N TYR A 65 3.63 1.15 -9.21
CA TYR A 65 2.51 2.08 -9.10
C TYR A 65 2.92 3.52 -9.42
N TYR A 66 4.03 3.99 -8.87
CA TYR A 66 4.49 5.37 -9.12
C TYR A 66 4.97 5.56 -10.55
N THR A 67 5.55 4.53 -11.17
CA THR A 67 5.85 4.55 -12.61
C THR A 67 4.55 4.66 -13.43
N TYR A 68 3.52 3.91 -13.05
CA TYR A 68 2.21 4.00 -13.68
C TYR A 68 1.62 5.40 -13.58
N LEU A 69 1.69 6.03 -12.41
CA LEU A 69 1.16 7.37 -12.20
C LEU A 69 1.85 8.42 -13.07
N LYS A 70 3.16 8.30 -13.28
CA LYS A 70 3.91 9.21 -14.15
C LYS A 70 3.43 9.14 -15.60
N LYS A 71 3.03 7.95 -16.06
CA LYS A 71 2.51 7.72 -17.41
C LYS A 71 1.01 8.08 -17.53
N HIS A 72 0.29 8.16 -16.41
CA HIS A 72 -1.15 8.38 -16.37
C HIS A 72 -1.50 9.47 -15.34
N PRO A 73 -1.09 10.73 -15.56
CA PRO A 73 -1.26 11.78 -14.54
C PRO A 73 -2.71 12.09 -14.17
N LYS A 74 -3.68 11.83 -15.05
CA LYS A 74 -5.11 12.07 -14.80
C LYS A 74 -5.73 11.05 -13.84
N THR A 75 -5.08 9.94 -13.57
CA THR A 75 -5.60 8.86 -12.71
C THR A 75 -5.80 9.31 -11.26
N GLN A 76 -4.97 10.24 -10.78
CA GLN A 76 -5.05 10.73 -9.39
C GLN A 76 -6.37 11.43 -9.06
N SER A 77 -7.09 11.94 -10.05
CA SER A 77 -8.36 12.65 -9.81
C SER A 77 -9.58 11.72 -9.75
N ILE A 78 -9.41 10.43 -10.07
CA ILE A 78 -10.52 9.47 -10.19
C ILE A 78 -10.82 8.77 -8.86
N TYR A 79 -9.90 8.82 -7.87
CA TYR A 79 -10.06 8.07 -6.63
C TYR A 79 -11.35 8.43 -5.87
N GLU A 80 -11.80 9.68 -5.90
CA GLU A 80 -13.02 10.12 -5.22
C GLU A 80 -14.29 9.45 -5.77
N SER A 81 -14.32 9.20 -7.08
CA SER A 81 -15.47 8.55 -7.72
C SER A 81 -15.51 7.04 -7.47
N ASN A 82 -14.38 6.42 -7.13
CA ASN A 82 -14.29 4.97 -6.91
C ASN A 82 -14.54 4.55 -5.45
N LEU A 83 -14.62 5.51 -4.54
CA LEU A 83 -14.88 5.24 -3.12
C LEU A 83 -16.19 4.50 -2.85
N GLU A 84 -17.15 4.56 -3.76
CA GLU A 84 -18.48 3.96 -3.60
C GLU A 84 -18.56 2.51 -4.11
N GLN A 85 -17.49 1.95 -4.70
CA GLN A 85 -17.53 0.67 -5.42
C GLN A 85 -16.87 -0.52 -4.70
N ILE A 86 -16.73 -0.47 -3.38
CA ILE A 86 -16.08 -1.56 -2.64
C ILE A 86 -17.13 -2.64 -2.30
N GLU A 87 -17.09 -3.79 -2.98
CA GLU A 87 -18.12 -4.82 -2.85
C GLU A 87 -17.85 -5.94 -1.82
N ASP A 88 -16.64 -6.06 -1.27
CA ASP A 88 -16.24 -7.23 -0.48
C ASP A 88 -16.29 -7.08 1.05
N PHE A 89 -16.95 -6.06 1.58
CA PHE A 89 -17.06 -5.81 3.02
C PHE A 89 -18.51 -5.63 3.45
N THR A 90 -18.80 -5.87 4.74
CA THR A 90 -20.10 -5.48 5.30
C THR A 90 -20.25 -3.96 5.22
N GLN A 91 -21.46 -3.45 5.17
CA GLN A 91 -21.71 -2.02 4.99
C GLN A 91 -21.07 -1.15 6.10
N ASN A 92 -21.05 -1.67 7.33
CA ASN A 92 -20.42 -0.96 8.46
C ASN A 92 -18.90 -0.94 8.35
N ASP A 93 -18.30 -2.08 7.96
CA ASP A 93 -16.84 -2.16 7.74
C ASP A 93 -16.41 -1.27 6.57
N LEU A 94 -17.23 -1.17 5.53
CA LEU A 94 -17.02 -0.30 4.37
C LEU A 94 -17.00 1.17 4.76
N GLU A 95 -17.96 1.61 5.56
CA GLU A 95 -18.05 3.00 6.01
C GLU A 95 -16.82 3.39 6.83
N GLU A 96 -16.45 2.55 7.80
CA GLU A 96 -15.27 2.79 8.65
C GLU A 96 -13.98 2.80 7.81
N TYR A 97 -13.82 1.81 6.91
CA TYR A 97 -12.67 1.71 6.03
C TYR A 97 -12.57 2.92 5.09
N ASN A 98 -13.69 3.33 4.49
CA ASN A 98 -13.73 4.48 3.60
C ASN A 98 -13.38 5.79 4.32
N GLU A 99 -13.87 5.97 5.54
CA GLU A 99 -13.55 7.15 6.34
C GLU A 99 -12.06 7.21 6.69
N VAL A 100 -11.47 6.07 7.06
CA VAL A 100 -10.04 5.97 7.35
C VAL A 100 -9.23 6.30 6.08
N LEU A 101 -9.60 5.73 4.94
CA LEU A 101 -8.90 6.00 3.68
C LEU A 101 -9.03 7.45 3.23
N LYS A 102 -10.21 8.07 3.41
CA LYS A 102 -10.39 9.50 3.12
C LYS A 102 -9.47 10.36 3.98
N ALA A 103 -9.36 10.04 5.28
CA ALA A 103 -8.47 10.75 6.17
C ALA A 103 -7.01 10.59 5.74
N ILE A 104 -6.62 9.37 5.36
CA ILE A 104 -5.26 9.09 4.86
C ILE A 104 -4.98 9.86 3.57
N HIS A 105 -5.94 9.90 2.66
CA HIS A 105 -5.79 10.60 1.38
C HIS A 105 -5.74 12.13 1.51
N SER A 106 -6.18 12.68 2.62
CA SER A 106 -5.99 14.12 2.91
C SER A 106 -4.54 14.45 3.24
N LEU A 107 -3.72 13.46 3.57
CA LEU A 107 -2.32 13.64 3.92
C LEU A 107 -1.45 13.72 2.66
N LYS A 108 -0.31 14.41 2.79
CA LYS A 108 0.68 14.49 1.71
C LYS A 108 1.61 13.28 1.74
N GLU A 109 2.25 12.99 0.62
CA GLU A 109 3.34 12.02 0.59
C GLU A 109 4.57 12.59 1.32
N PRO A 110 5.38 11.78 2.01
CA PRO A 110 5.28 10.32 2.14
C PRO A 110 4.38 9.83 3.27
N GLN A 111 3.79 10.73 4.04
CA GLN A 111 2.96 10.38 5.21
C GLN A 111 1.79 9.46 4.81
N ARG A 112 1.18 9.70 3.64
CA ARG A 112 0.08 8.88 3.12
C ARG A 112 0.51 7.42 2.97
N GLN A 113 1.64 7.16 2.32
CA GLN A 113 2.16 5.80 2.14
C GLN A 113 2.48 5.14 3.49
N ILE A 114 3.10 5.88 4.40
CA ILE A 114 3.46 5.38 5.72
C ILE A 114 2.20 4.95 6.48
N MET A 115 1.14 5.76 6.42
CA MET A 115 -0.13 5.43 7.06
C MET A 115 -0.75 4.16 6.49
N ILE A 116 -0.78 4.01 5.17
CA ILE A 116 -1.33 2.83 4.51
C ILE A 116 -0.53 1.59 4.90
N LEU A 117 0.79 1.64 4.80
CA LEU A 117 1.65 0.51 5.13
C LEU A 117 1.53 0.11 6.61
N ARG A 118 1.40 1.09 7.50
CA ARG A 118 1.27 0.84 8.93
C ARG A 118 -0.11 0.33 9.32
N LEU A 119 -1.16 1.01 8.88
CA LEU A 119 -2.53 0.76 9.34
C LEU A 119 -3.27 -0.31 8.54
N ILE A 120 -3.03 -0.39 7.23
CA ILE A 120 -3.71 -1.33 6.34
C ILE A 120 -2.90 -2.62 6.19
N ASN A 121 -1.59 -2.52 6.02
CA ASN A 121 -0.73 -3.68 5.75
C ASN A 121 0.02 -4.20 6.99
N ASP A 122 -0.10 -3.54 8.13
CA ASP A 122 0.50 -3.97 9.41
C ASP A 122 2.03 -4.11 9.39
N PHE A 123 2.72 -3.29 8.62
CA PHE A 123 4.18 -3.27 8.62
C PHE A 123 4.74 -2.52 9.84
N THR A 124 5.91 -2.94 10.30
CA THR A 124 6.69 -2.18 11.29
C THR A 124 7.31 -0.95 10.64
N PHE A 125 7.70 0.04 11.43
CA PHE A 125 8.39 1.23 10.89
C PHE A 125 9.71 0.87 10.21
N LYS A 126 10.40 -0.16 10.70
CA LYS A 126 11.61 -0.66 10.06
C LYS A 126 11.32 -1.19 8.65
N GLU A 127 10.29 -2.01 8.52
CA GLU A 127 9.86 -2.56 7.22
C GLU A 127 9.38 -1.47 6.27
N ILE A 128 8.63 -0.50 6.78
CA ILE A 128 8.19 0.67 5.99
C ILE A 128 9.40 1.44 5.47
N GLY A 129 10.41 1.63 6.31
CA GLY A 129 11.66 2.26 5.90
C GLY A 129 12.36 1.51 4.78
N GLU A 130 12.38 0.18 4.86
CA GLU A 130 12.94 -0.66 3.80
C GLU A 130 12.16 -0.52 2.49
N ILE A 131 10.83 -0.45 2.55
CA ILE A 131 9.98 -0.27 1.36
C ILE A 131 10.20 1.11 0.73
N LEU A 132 10.29 2.16 1.53
CA LEU A 132 10.36 3.54 1.06
C LEU A 132 11.80 4.07 0.86
N GLY A 133 12.80 3.28 1.25
CA GLY A 133 14.19 3.73 1.20
C GLY A 133 14.47 4.83 2.23
N LYS A 134 13.88 4.75 3.41
CA LYS A 134 14.01 5.72 4.50
C LYS A 134 14.39 4.99 5.80
N SER A 135 14.87 5.75 6.79
CA SER A 135 15.17 5.17 8.10
C SER A 135 13.90 4.83 8.87
N GLU A 136 14.02 3.90 9.80
CA GLU A 136 12.94 3.55 10.73
C GLU A 136 12.45 4.79 11.49
N ASN A 137 13.38 5.59 12.00
CA ASN A 137 13.05 6.80 12.76
C ASN A 137 12.34 7.84 11.91
N TYR A 138 12.75 8.00 10.64
CA TYR A 138 12.06 8.88 9.69
C TYR A 138 10.59 8.48 9.56
N CYS A 139 10.32 7.20 9.40
CA CYS A 139 8.94 6.68 9.24
C CYS A 139 8.11 6.90 10.51
N ARG A 140 8.70 6.65 11.68
CA ARG A 140 8.04 6.87 12.97
C ARG A 140 7.67 8.34 13.17
N VAL A 141 8.61 9.25 12.91
CA VAL A 141 8.41 10.69 13.05
C VAL A 141 7.33 11.17 12.09
N LYS A 142 7.39 10.76 10.83
CA LYS A 142 6.39 11.15 9.81
C LYS A 142 5.00 10.61 10.14
N PHE A 143 4.92 9.41 10.70
CA PHE A 143 3.64 8.83 11.10
C PHE A 143 2.93 9.68 12.16
N TYR A 144 3.68 10.17 13.14
CA TYR A 144 3.11 10.93 14.27
C TYR A 144 3.11 12.44 14.06
N ARG A 145 3.78 12.95 13.02
CA ARG A 145 3.94 14.38 12.76
C ARG A 145 2.59 15.04 12.44
N ASN A 146 2.39 16.27 12.98
CA ASN A 146 1.16 17.05 12.84
C ASN A 146 -0.06 16.39 13.49
N GLY A 147 0.18 15.42 14.35
CA GLY A 147 -0.88 14.63 14.97
C GLY A 147 -1.53 13.66 14.00
N MET A 148 -1.91 12.50 14.51
CA MET A 148 -2.74 11.57 13.74
C MET A 148 -4.12 12.20 13.56
N PRO A 149 -4.74 12.20 12.37
CA PRO A 149 -6.09 12.68 12.19
C PRO A 149 -7.02 12.07 13.23
N LYS A 150 -7.96 12.90 13.74
CA LYS A 150 -8.85 12.51 14.85
C LYS A 150 -9.55 11.18 14.61
N LEU A 151 -9.96 10.93 13.38
CA LEU A 151 -10.62 9.70 12.98
C LEU A 151 -9.70 8.47 13.10
N LEU A 152 -8.44 8.61 12.74
CA LEU A 152 -7.44 7.53 12.84
C LEU A 152 -7.09 7.24 14.29
N ARG A 153 -7.15 8.23 15.19
CA ARG A 153 -6.94 8.03 16.63
C ARG A 153 -8.04 7.18 17.23
N SER A 154 -9.29 7.39 16.85
CA SER A 154 -10.41 6.64 17.40
C SER A 154 -10.43 5.19 16.91
N SER A 155 -10.07 4.91 15.66
CA SER A 155 -9.97 3.54 15.16
C SER A 155 -8.81 2.75 15.79
N ARG A 156 -7.74 3.42 16.22
CA ARG A 156 -6.58 2.79 16.89
C ARG A 156 -6.91 2.34 18.32
N ASN A 157 -7.85 3.01 18.98
CA ASN A 157 -8.23 2.72 20.37
C ASN A 157 -9.33 1.65 20.47
N ARG A 158 -9.75 1.10 19.35
CA ARG A 158 -10.67 0.00 19.27
C ARG A 158 -9.93 -1.28 18.92
#